data_5bca95ca5af80604298b9e342d9f6481
#
_entry.id   5bca95ca5af80604298b9e342d9f6481
#
_cell.length_a   1.000
_cell.length_b   1.000
_cell.length_c   1.000
_cell.angle_alpha   90.00
_cell.angle_beta   90.00
_cell.angle_gamma   90.00
#
_symmetry.space_group_name_H-M   'P 1'
#
loop_
_entity.id
_entity.type
_entity.pdbx_description
1 polymer ?
#
loop_
_entity_poly.entity_id
_entity_poly.type
_entity_poly.pdbx_seq_one_letter_code
_entity_poly.pdbx_strand_id
1 'polypeptide(L)'
;MAVSGEKIIGIDLGTTNSVVSIMEGGEPRVIANQEGSRTTPSVIAFTSKGETLVGEPAKRQAVTNPQNTIYSIKRFMGRRHSEVTAEEKLVPYSVVGGQSDYVKVNIHGDDHTPPEISALVLRKLKEAAENHLGHTVNKAVITVPAYFNDAQRQATKDAGQIAGLEVSRIINEPTAAALAYGLEKKREEKICVFDLGGGTFDVSILEVESELIEVLSTNGDTHLGGDDFDEALIDHIADEFQKENSIDLRKDPMALQRLREAAEKAKKELSGQQSTDINLPFITADASGAKHLQLTVSRSRFEELIDPLVERCRQPVLNALKDAGLSPSEINEVVLVGGSTRVPRVQQLVSEMFGKDPHKGVNPDEVVSLGAAIQGGIIAGDVKDVVLLDVTPLSLGIETEGGIMTVLVERNTTIPTTKTETFSTAADNQPAVTVSVFQGERRMAQDNRQLDVFTLDGITPAPRGVPQIEVKFDIDVNGILNVSAKDKATGKEHSIQIKQSSGLSDEEIDRMRSDAESHAEDDRKREELAKARNEASSLIYQVEKTLKEHEDKVDEGSKTAIEGSVTRARTAAEGEDVEAIKSAVAELAQASQSLAQHMGAAPSEAATDDSSDSGDADDNVIDAEFEKK
;
A
#
# COMPACT_ATOMS: atom_id res chain seq x y z
N MET A 1 7.94 24.84 30.00
CA MET A 1 8.16 24.20 28.69
C MET A 1 7.95 22.72 28.91
N ALA A 2 6.85 22.17 28.43
CA ALA A 2 6.65 20.73 28.48
C ALA A 2 7.72 20.10 27.59
N VAL A 3 8.44 19.12 28.12
CA VAL A 3 9.30 18.25 27.33
C VAL A 3 8.35 17.57 26.33
N SER A 4 8.40 17.97 25.06
CA SER A 4 7.63 17.29 24.03
C SER A 4 8.17 15.86 23.99
N GLY A 5 7.33 14.87 24.35
CA GLY A 5 7.65 13.47 24.16
C GLY A 5 8.02 13.25 22.69
N GLU A 6 8.86 12.27 22.42
CA GLU A 6 9.22 11.88 21.06
C GLU A 6 7.93 11.53 20.28
N LYS A 7 7.71 12.22 19.15
CA LYS A 7 6.50 12.01 18.34
C LYS A 7 6.58 10.71 17.57
N ILE A 8 5.48 9.96 17.60
CA ILE A 8 5.32 8.71 16.86
C ILE A 8 4.32 8.97 15.73
N ILE A 9 4.73 8.73 14.50
CA ILE A 9 3.85 8.87 13.33
C ILE A 9 3.05 7.60 13.09
N GLY A 10 1.84 7.73 12.56
CA GLY A 10 1.03 6.64 12.08
C GLY A 10 1.12 6.54 10.56
N ILE A 11 1.45 5.37 10.05
CA ILE A 11 1.58 5.12 8.62
C ILE A 11 0.63 4.01 8.19
N ASP A 12 -0.21 4.32 7.21
CA ASP A 12 -0.90 3.35 6.38
C ASP A 12 -0.02 3.05 5.16
N LEU A 13 0.58 1.87 5.12
CA LEU A 13 1.38 1.39 4.00
C LEU A 13 0.49 0.59 3.05
N GLY A 14 -0.25 1.29 2.18
CA GLY A 14 -1.22 0.67 1.27
C GLY A 14 -0.60 0.08 0.00
N THR A 15 -1.32 -0.85 -0.65
CA THR A 15 -0.90 -1.46 -1.93
C THR A 15 -0.78 -0.41 -3.04
N THR A 16 -1.75 0.50 -3.13
CA THR A 16 -1.83 1.51 -4.20
C THR A 16 -1.40 2.89 -3.73
N ASN A 17 -1.85 3.30 -2.53
CA ASN A 17 -1.52 4.58 -1.93
C ASN A 17 -1.17 4.38 -0.46
N SER A 18 -0.27 5.20 0.05
CA SER A 18 0.13 5.23 1.46
C SER A 18 -0.16 6.60 2.06
N VAL A 19 -0.42 6.64 3.36
CA VAL A 19 -0.79 7.86 4.08
C VAL A 19 0.00 7.93 5.38
N VAL A 20 0.44 9.14 5.75
CA VAL A 20 1.07 9.42 7.05
C VAL A 20 0.25 10.40 7.85
N SER A 21 0.11 10.12 9.14
CA SER A 21 -0.67 10.92 10.09
C SER A 21 0.07 11.07 11.42
N ILE A 22 -0.34 12.05 12.21
CA ILE A 22 0.26 12.33 13.52
C ILE A 22 -0.81 12.83 14.50
N MET A 23 -0.54 12.69 15.80
CA MET A 23 -1.32 13.34 16.84
C MET A 23 -0.84 14.79 17.07
N GLU A 24 -1.71 15.76 16.82
CA GLU A 24 -1.48 17.17 17.06
C GLU A 24 -2.63 17.79 17.85
N GLY A 25 -2.31 18.48 18.94
CA GLY A 25 -3.33 19.13 19.76
C GLY A 25 -4.39 18.21 20.38
N GLY A 26 -4.10 16.89 20.46
CA GLY A 26 -5.04 15.87 20.95
C GLY A 26 -5.92 15.24 19.86
N GLU A 27 -5.75 15.64 18.60
CA GLU A 27 -6.48 15.12 17.44
C GLU A 27 -5.54 14.47 16.42
N PRO A 28 -5.97 13.39 15.76
CA PRO A 28 -5.19 12.80 14.68
C PRO A 28 -5.34 13.62 13.39
N ARG A 29 -4.22 13.88 12.71
CA ARG A 29 -4.17 14.66 11.46
C ARG A 29 -3.35 13.96 10.41
N VAL A 30 -3.86 13.96 9.18
CA VAL A 30 -3.10 13.52 8.00
C VAL A 30 -2.11 14.61 7.60
N ILE A 31 -0.87 14.21 7.35
CA ILE A 31 0.19 15.07 6.85
C ILE A 31 0.17 15.05 5.32
N ALA A 32 0.13 16.22 4.70
CA ALA A 32 0.28 16.34 3.25
C ALA A 32 1.74 16.05 2.84
N ASN A 33 1.91 15.37 1.72
CA ASN A 33 3.23 15.13 1.14
C ASN A 33 3.79 16.40 0.48
N GLN A 34 5.00 16.31 -0.06
CA GLN A 34 5.68 17.44 -0.71
C GLN A 34 4.95 17.97 -1.95
N GLU A 35 4.14 17.13 -2.58
CA GLU A 35 3.28 17.46 -3.72
C GLU A 35 1.93 18.09 -3.29
N GLY A 36 1.71 18.30 -1.98
CA GLY A 36 0.49 18.85 -1.40
C GLY A 36 -0.68 17.86 -1.32
N SER A 37 -0.45 16.58 -1.67
CA SER A 37 -1.47 15.53 -1.58
C SER A 37 -1.48 14.89 -0.20
N ARG A 38 -2.67 14.47 0.26
CA ARG A 38 -2.85 13.73 1.52
C ARG A 38 -2.54 12.23 1.38
N THR A 39 -2.45 11.74 0.15
CA THR A 39 -2.07 10.36 -0.17
C THR A 39 -0.81 10.37 -1.05
N THR A 40 0.05 9.40 -0.86
CA THR A 40 1.27 9.20 -1.66
C THR A 40 1.13 7.88 -2.42
N PRO A 41 1.18 7.88 -3.76
CA PRO A 41 1.18 6.62 -4.52
C PRO A 41 2.31 5.69 -4.07
N SER A 42 2.00 4.43 -3.81
CA SER A 42 2.98 3.38 -3.47
C SER A 42 3.70 2.89 -4.74
N VAL A 43 4.31 3.84 -5.45
CA VAL A 43 4.98 3.63 -6.74
C VAL A 43 6.42 4.13 -6.65
N ILE A 44 7.34 3.31 -7.12
CA ILE A 44 8.77 3.60 -7.15
C ILE A 44 9.28 3.42 -8.57
N ALA A 45 10.09 4.34 -9.06
CA ALA A 45 10.71 4.21 -10.37
C ALA A 45 12.22 4.41 -10.30
N PHE A 46 12.93 3.56 -11.03
CA PHE A 46 14.38 3.63 -11.18
C PHE A 46 14.69 4.10 -12.61
N THR A 47 15.27 5.28 -12.72
CA THR A 47 15.58 5.85 -14.03
C THR A 47 16.88 5.29 -14.60
N SER A 48 17.04 5.38 -15.91
CA SER A 48 18.31 4.99 -16.58
C SER A 48 19.52 5.85 -16.17
N LYS A 49 19.27 6.97 -15.49
CA LYS A 49 20.32 7.86 -14.95
C LYS A 49 20.69 7.51 -13.49
N GLY A 50 20.14 6.43 -12.92
CA GLY A 50 20.37 6.01 -11.55
C GLY A 50 19.59 6.80 -10.49
N GLU A 51 18.55 7.55 -10.89
CA GLU A 51 17.67 8.28 -9.98
C GLU A 51 16.55 7.36 -9.49
N THR A 52 16.20 7.48 -8.21
CA THR A 52 15.04 6.79 -7.63
C THR A 52 13.93 7.81 -7.39
N LEU A 53 12.79 7.61 -8.02
CA LEU A 53 11.59 8.44 -7.85
C LEU A 53 10.57 7.68 -7.02
N VAL A 54 9.84 8.39 -6.14
CA VAL A 54 8.83 7.78 -5.27
C VAL A 54 7.54 8.61 -5.32
N GLY A 55 6.41 7.94 -5.33
CA GLY A 55 5.09 8.57 -5.32
C GLY A 55 4.66 9.10 -6.69
N GLU A 56 4.10 10.30 -6.70
CA GLU A 56 3.55 10.91 -7.91
C GLU A 56 4.58 11.09 -9.03
N PRO A 57 5.84 11.52 -8.78
CA PRO A 57 6.88 11.58 -9.80
C PRO A 57 7.15 10.22 -10.47
N ALA A 58 7.17 9.14 -9.69
CA ALA A 58 7.34 7.78 -10.20
C ALA A 58 6.15 7.35 -11.07
N LYS A 59 4.93 7.63 -10.62
CA LYS A 59 3.70 7.30 -11.34
C LYS A 59 3.62 7.99 -12.71
N ARG A 60 4.01 9.26 -12.79
CA ARG A 60 3.96 10.04 -14.04
C ARG A 60 4.84 9.49 -15.16
N GLN A 61 5.95 8.83 -14.83
CA GLN A 61 6.86 8.29 -15.84
C GLN A 61 6.66 6.79 -16.13
N ALA A 62 5.69 6.15 -15.47
CA ALA A 62 5.43 4.71 -15.59
C ALA A 62 5.21 4.25 -17.04
N VAL A 63 4.51 5.04 -17.85
CA VAL A 63 4.28 4.74 -19.27
C VAL A 63 5.57 4.61 -20.07
N THR A 64 6.57 5.44 -19.78
CA THR A 64 7.83 5.47 -20.53
C THR A 64 8.90 4.53 -19.97
N ASN A 65 8.71 4.06 -18.74
CA ASN A 65 9.64 3.17 -18.04
C ASN A 65 8.91 2.07 -17.24
N PRO A 66 8.00 1.30 -17.87
CA PRO A 66 7.15 0.35 -17.13
C PRO A 66 7.94 -0.77 -16.47
N GLN A 67 9.04 -1.23 -17.06
CA GLN A 67 9.83 -2.35 -16.53
C GLN A 67 10.63 -2.01 -15.27
N ASN A 68 10.92 -0.72 -15.03
CA ASN A 68 11.65 -0.26 -13.84
C ASN A 68 10.78 0.65 -12.96
N THR A 69 9.47 0.57 -13.12
CA THR A 69 8.49 1.26 -12.28
C THR A 69 7.71 0.22 -11.49
N ILE A 70 7.94 0.19 -10.19
CA ILE A 70 7.43 -0.82 -9.28
C ILE A 70 6.20 -0.26 -8.57
N TYR A 71 5.10 -0.99 -8.63
CA TYR A 71 3.84 -0.71 -7.93
C TYR A 71 3.23 -2.02 -7.41
N SER A 72 2.22 -1.94 -6.56
CA SER A 72 1.56 -3.09 -5.92
C SER A 72 2.54 -4.06 -5.24
N ILE A 73 3.72 -3.56 -4.81
CA ILE A 73 4.79 -4.38 -4.20
C ILE A 73 4.33 -5.06 -2.90
N LYS A 74 3.33 -4.50 -2.21
CA LYS A 74 2.73 -5.09 -1.00
C LYS A 74 2.16 -6.50 -1.25
N ARG A 75 1.73 -6.81 -2.49
CA ARG A 75 1.25 -8.15 -2.88
C ARG A 75 2.35 -9.22 -2.83
N PHE A 76 3.62 -8.81 -2.90
CA PHE A 76 4.80 -9.68 -2.86
C PHE A 76 5.46 -9.76 -1.48
N MET A 77 5.04 -8.90 -0.54
CA MET A 77 5.63 -8.78 0.79
C MET A 77 5.58 -10.11 1.54
N GLY A 78 6.74 -10.60 2.02
CA GLY A 78 6.85 -11.82 2.82
C GLY A 78 6.42 -13.12 2.11
N ARG A 79 6.39 -13.13 0.77
CA ARG A 79 5.96 -14.29 -0.03
C ARG A 79 7.11 -14.97 -0.73
N ARG A 80 6.97 -16.29 -0.93
CA ARG A 80 7.87 -17.08 -1.77
C ARG A 80 7.44 -16.97 -3.23
N HIS A 81 8.38 -17.14 -4.15
CA HIS A 81 8.10 -17.03 -5.60
C HIS A 81 7.02 -18.01 -6.09
N SER A 82 6.94 -19.22 -5.50
CA SER A 82 5.87 -20.17 -5.80
C SER A 82 4.45 -19.70 -5.41
N GLU A 83 4.35 -18.71 -4.52
CA GLU A 83 3.07 -18.20 -3.99
C GLU A 83 2.53 -16.98 -4.79
N VAL A 84 3.27 -16.49 -5.80
CA VAL A 84 2.96 -15.23 -6.51
C VAL A 84 2.84 -15.37 -8.03
N THR A 85 2.69 -16.58 -8.54
CA THR A 85 2.60 -16.84 -10.00
C THR A 85 1.42 -16.16 -10.70
N ALA A 86 0.38 -15.79 -9.96
CA ALA A 86 -0.76 -15.03 -10.49
C ALA A 86 -0.43 -13.54 -10.55
N GLU A 87 0.13 -13.00 -9.46
CA GLU A 87 0.50 -11.60 -9.31
C GLU A 87 1.63 -11.18 -10.25
N GLU A 88 2.59 -12.07 -10.51
CA GLU A 88 3.69 -11.86 -11.45
C GLU A 88 3.20 -11.50 -12.85
N LYS A 89 2.06 -12.06 -13.28
CA LYS A 89 1.47 -11.79 -14.60
C LYS A 89 0.82 -10.41 -14.69
N LEU A 90 0.52 -9.79 -13.55
CA LEU A 90 -0.18 -8.51 -13.47
C LEU A 90 0.78 -7.31 -13.51
N VAL A 91 2.10 -7.54 -13.43
CA VAL A 91 3.10 -6.48 -13.36
C VAL A 91 4.06 -6.51 -14.54
N PRO A 92 4.52 -5.35 -15.05
CA PRO A 92 5.44 -5.28 -16.18
C PRO A 92 6.91 -5.46 -15.80
N TYR A 93 7.25 -5.35 -14.52
CA TYR A 93 8.61 -5.51 -14.02
C TYR A 93 8.93 -6.98 -13.75
N SER A 94 10.22 -7.31 -13.75
CA SER A 94 10.69 -8.69 -13.62
C SER A 94 10.68 -9.15 -12.16
N VAL A 95 9.85 -10.14 -11.86
CA VAL A 95 9.84 -10.85 -10.57
C VAL A 95 10.74 -12.06 -10.69
N VAL A 96 11.66 -12.25 -9.74
CA VAL A 96 12.70 -13.28 -9.78
C VAL A 96 12.81 -14.02 -8.44
N GLY A 97 13.42 -15.21 -8.49
CA GLY A 97 13.67 -16.09 -7.34
C GLY A 97 13.50 -17.56 -7.71
N GLY A 98 14.11 -18.46 -6.94
CA GLY A 98 13.79 -19.90 -6.98
C GLY A 98 12.40 -20.15 -6.38
N GLN A 99 11.79 -21.29 -6.69
CA GLN A 99 10.42 -21.60 -6.23
C GLN A 99 10.24 -21.51 -4.69
N SER A 100 11.26 -21.89 -3.94
CA SER A 100 11.26 -21.84 -2.47
C SER A 100 11.84 -20.54 -1.90
N ASP A 101 12.44 -19.67 -2.75
CA ASP A 101 13.06 -18.44 -2.32
C ASP A 101 12.00 -17.34 -2.12
N TYR A 102 12.31 -16.36 -1.29
CA TYR A 102 11.52 -15.14 -1.20
C TYR A 102 11.61 -14.35 -2.50
N VAL A 103 10.49 -13.73 -2.86
CA VAL A 103 10.37 -12.91 -4.07
C VAL A 103 11.38 -11.77 -4.04
N LYS A 104 11.99 -11.54 -5.19
CA LYS A 104 12.77 -10.34 -5.51
C LYS A 104 12.30 -9.72 -6.80
N VAL A 105 12.61 -8.46 -6.99
CA VAL A 105 12.35 -7.72 -8.22
C VAL A 105 13.69 -7.35 -8.84
N ASN A 106 13.90 -7.72 -10.11
CA ASN A 106 15.11 -7.36 -10.84
C ASN A 106 14.96 -5.98 -11.48
N ILE A 107 15.87 -5.07 -11.14
CA ILE A 107 15.88 -3.68 -11.62
C ILE A 107 17.28 -3.39 -12.13
N HIS A 108 17.40 -3.10 -13.41
CA HIS A 108 18.70 -2.83 -14.10
C HIS A 108 19.77 -3.91 -13.91
N GLY A 109 19.39 -5.13 -13.54
CA GLY A 109 20.30 -6.26 -13.28
C GLY A 109 20.55 -6.55 -11.81
N ASP A 110 20.09 -5.69 -10.89
CA ASP A 110 20.18 -5.87 -9.45
C ASP A 110 18.86 -6.39 -8.88
N ASP A 111 18.93 -7.29 -7.91
CA ASP A 111 17.78 -7.91 -7.26
C ASP A 111 17.44 -7.19 -5.96
N HIS A 112 16.23 -6.67 -5.88
CA HIS A 112 15.69 -5.99 -4.70
C HIS A 112 14.56 -6.77 -4.05
N THR A 113 14.53 -6.79 -2.72
CA THR A 113 13.43 -7.41 -1.97
C THR A 113 12.22 -6.48 -1.85
N PRO A 114 10.98 -7.00 -1.70
CA PRO A 114 9.81 -6.18 -1.43
C PRO A 114 9.94 -5.25 -0.22
N PRO A 115 10.58 -5.65 0.91
CA PRO A 115 10.87 -4.73 2.02
C PRO A 115 11.76 -3.54 1.64
N GLU A 116 12.84 -3.75 0.84
CA GLU A 116 13.69 -2.65 0.35
C GLU A 116 12.90 -1.64 -0.48
N ILE A 117 12.07 -2.13 -1.40
CA ILE A 117 11.23 -1.29 -2.24
C ILE A 117 10.19 -0.53 -1.40
N SER A 118 9.54 -1.21 -0.45
CA SER A 118 8.57 -0.58 0.46
C SER A 118 9.20 0.45 1.39
N ALA A 119 10.46 0.24 1.78
CA ALA A 119 11.22 1.18 2.60
C ALA A 119 11.40 2.54 1.91
N LEU A 120 11.48 2.59 0.58
CA LEU A 120 11.55 3.85 -0.17
C LEU A 120 10.26 4.67 0.00
N VAL A 121 9.09 4.01 -0.02
CA VAL A 121 7.80 4.68 0.26
C VAL A 121 7.75 5.18 1.70
N LEU A 122 8.14 4.33 2.66
CA LEU A 122 8.16 4.70 4.08
C LEU A 122 9.10 5.88 4.36
N ARG A 123 10.24 5.94 3.66
CA ARG A 123 11.18 7.07 3.75
C ARG A 123 10.56 8.36 3.24
N LYS A 124 9.86 8.32 2.11
CA LYS A 124 9.11 9.48 1.56
C LYS A 124 8.07 10.00 2.55
N LEU A 125 7.34 9.11 3.23
CA LEU A 125 6.36 9.47 4.25
C LEU A 125 7.02 10.02 5.52
N LYS A 126 8.16 9.45 5.93
CA LYS A 126 8.99 9.96 7.03
C LYS A 126 9.45 11.39 6.73
N GLU A 127 9.98 11.65 5.54
CA GLU A 127 10.40 12.97 5.10
C GLU A 127 9.25 13.98 5.10
N ALA A 128 8.06 13.58 4.65
CA ALA A 128 6.87 14.44 4.72
C ALA A 128 6.54 14.81 6.17
N ALA A 129 6.63 13.86 7.10
CA ALA A 129 6.42 14.11 8.52
C ALA A 129 7.50 15.00 9.13
N GLU A 130 8.77 14.78 8.79
CA GLU A 130 9.89 15.60 9.26
C GLU A 130 9.82 17.05 8.75
N ASN A 131 9.43 17.23 7.49
CA ASN A 131 9.19 18.57 6.92
C ASN A 131 8.03 19.29 7.60
N HIS A 132 6.95 18.59 7.92
CA HIS A 132 5.80 19.14 8.63
C HIS A 132 6.16 19.55 10.08
N LEU A 133 6.92 18.70 10.77
CA LEU A 133 7.27 18.89 12.19
C LEU A 133 8.50 19.79 12.42
N GLY A 134 9.36 19.94 11.41
CA GLY A 134 10.62 20.69 11.51
C GLY A 134 11.70 19.99 12.33
N HIS A 135 11.58 18.69 12.58
CA HIS A 135 12.58 17.87 13.28
C HIS A 135 12.52 16.41 12.82
N THR A 136 13.57 15.64 13.11
CA THR A 136 13.66 14.21 12.77
C THR A 136 12.59 13.38 13.47
N VAL A 137 12.11 12.37 12.77
CA VAL A 137 11.13 11.38 13.24
C VAL A 137 11.78 10.00 13.23
N ASN A 138 11.84 9.35 14.39
CA ASN A 138 12.52 8.06 14.54
C ASN A 138 11.53 6.90 14.74
N LYS A 139 10.28 7.18 15.14
CA LYS A 139 9.31 6.15 15.55
C LYS A 139 8.04 6.18 14.72
N ALA A 140 7.54 5.00 14.41
CA ALA A 140 6.28 4.85 13.69
C ALA A 140 5.44 3.67 14.21
N VAL A 141 4.12 3.81 14.06
CA VAL A 141 3.17 2.71 14.00
C VAL A 141 2.85 2.49 12.53
N ILE A 142 3.01 1.25 12.05
CA ILE A 142 2.76 0.89 10.65
C ILE A 142 1.62 -0.12 10.57
N THR A 143 0.72 0.04 9.61
CA THR A 143 -0.44 -0.84 9.46
C THR A 143 -0.17 -1.99 8.51
N VAL A 144 -0.88 -3.08 8.73
CA VAL A 144 -0.90 -4.26 7.85
C VAL A 144 -2.34 -4.76 7.71
N PRO A 145 -2.69 -5.44 6.61
CA PRO A 145 -3.94 -6.16 6.51
C PRO A 145 -4.11 -7.13 7.66
N ALA A 146 -5.34 -7.27 8.17
CA ALA A 146 -5.61 -8.17 9.31
C ALA A 146 -5.27 -9.62 8.98
N TYR A 147 -5.46 -10.03 7.72
CA TYR A 147 -5.21 -11.38 7.23
C TYR A 147 -3.75 -11.63 6.79
N PHE A 148 -2.83 -10.68 7.04
CA PHE A 148 -1.40 -10.91 6.84
C PHE A 148 -0.89 -11.98 7.81
N ASN A 149 -0.12 -12.94 7.27
CA ASN A 149 0.57 -13.94 8.04
C ASN A 149 1.82 -13.34 8.73
N ASP A 150 2.45 -14.13 9.60
CA ASP A 150 3.63 -13.72 10.37
C ASP A 150 4.77 -13.21 9.46
N ALA A 151 5.06 -13.92 8.36
CA ALA A 151 6.08 -13.55 7.39
C ALA A 151 5.85 -12.15 6.79
N GLN A 152 4.61 -11.83 6.42
CA GLN A 152 4.24 -10.56 5.84
C GLN A 152 4.32 -9.40 6.87
N ARG A 153 3.97 -9.68 8.14
CA ARG A 153 4.10 -8.73 9.25
C ARG A 153 5.56 -8.39 9.53
N GLN A 154 6.41 -9.42 9.61
CA GLN A 154 7.84 -9.23 9.83
C GLN A 154 8.47 -8.46 8.66
N ALA A 155 8.18 -8.82 7.41
CA ALA A 155 8.66 -8.10 6.23
C ALA A 155 8.26 -6.62 6.22
N THR A 156 7.07 -6.28 6.73
CA THR A 156 6.63 -4.89 6.90
C THR A 156 7.42 -4.17 8.00
N LYS A 157 7.71 -4.86 9.10
CA LYS A 157 8.56 -4.34 10.18
C LYS A 157 9.99 -4.06 9.68
N ASP A 158 10.55 -4.99 8.91
CA ASP A 158 11.89 -4.87 8.30
C ASP A 158 11.94 -3.67 7.34
N ALA A 159 10.90 -3.48 6.51
CA ALA A 159 10.80 -2.29 5.64
C ALA A 159 10.84 -0.99 6.45
N GLY A 160 10.17 -0.94 7.62
CA GLY A 160 10.24 0.20 8.54
C GLY A 160 11.66 0.45 9.05
N GLN A 161 12.36 -0.61 9.45
CA GLN A 161 13.75 -0.52 9.93
C GLN A 161 14.72 -0.06 8.82
N ILE A 162 14.59 -0.58 7.61
CA ILE A 162 15.36 -0.16 6.43
C ILE A 162 15.11 1.32 6.10
N ALA A 163 13.88 1.81 6.32
CA ALA A 163 13.54 3.23 6.18
C ALA A 163 14.11 4.13 7.29
N GLY A 164 14.80 3.56 8.29
CA GLY A 164 15.33 4.28 9.44
C GLY A 164 14.24 4.67 10.47
N LEU A 165 13.21 3.81 10.61
CA LEU A 165 12.14 3.96 11.60
C LEU A 165 12.22 2.82 12.63
N GLU A 166 12.17 3.16 13.91
CA GLU A 166 11.84 2.22 14.97
C GLU A 166 10.33 1.93 14.89
N VAL A 167 9.97 0.73 14.47
CA VAL A 167 8.56 0.31 14.38
C VAL A 167 8.09 -0.03 15.79
N SER A 168 7.45 0.94 16.43
CA SER A 168 6.95 0.83 17.81
C SER A 168 5.78 -0.15 17.91
N ARG A 169 4.99 -0.28 16.84
CA ARG A 169 3.92 -1.28 16.71
C ARG A 169 3.56 -1.55 15.26
N ILE A 170 3.26 -2.81 14.95
CA ILE A 170 2.48 -3.21 13.78
C ILE A 170 1.02 -3.34 14.24
N ILE A 171 0.09 -2.68 13.56
CA ILE A 171 -1.36 -2.72 13.88
C ILE A 171 -2.14 -3.14 12.65
N ASN A 172 -3.22 -3.93 12.85
CA ASN A 172 -4.10 -4.30 11.75
C ASN A 172 -4.89 -3.10 11.23
N GLU A 173 -5.04 -2.99 9.91
CA GLU A 173 -5.77 -1.91 9.22
C GLU A 173 -7.20 -1.74 9.76
N PRO A 174 -8.02 -2.80 9.90
CA PRO A 174 -9.37 -2.66 10.46
C PRO A 174 -9.36 -2.25 11.93
N THR A 175 -8.37 -2.69 12.71
CA THR A 175 -8.22 -2.28 14.13
C THR A 175 -7.86 -0.80 14.23
N ALA A 176 -6.96 -0.31 13.37
CA ALA A 176 -6.64 1.11 13.27
C ALA A 176 -7.87 1.93 12.85
N ALA A 177 -8.62 1.45 11.85
CA ALA A 177 -9.84 2.13 11.42
C ALA A 177 -10.90 2.19 12.54
N ALA A 178 -11.06 1.10 13.31
CA ALA A 178 -11.96 1.06 14.47
C ALA A 178 -11.51 2.03 15.57
N LEU A 179 -10.20 2.19 15.79
CA LEU A 179 -9.66 3.14 16.75
C LEU A 179 -9.97 4.59 16.35
N ALA A 180 -9.82 4.93 15.07
CA ALA A 180 -10.19 6.25 14.57
C ALA A 180 -11.71 6.49 14.63
N TYR A 181 -12.51 5.47 14.31
CA TYR A 181 -13.96 5.53 14.41
C TYR A 181 -14.45 5.66 15.87
N GLY A 182 -13.84 4.90 16.80
CA GLY A 182 -14.29 4.73 18.19
C GLY A 182 -13.98 5.91 19.10
N LEU A 183 -12.97 6.75 18.79
CA LEU A 183 -12.54 7.85 19.67
C LEU A 183 -13.66 8.83 20.06
N GLU A 184 -14.64 9.03 19.19
CA GLU A 184 -15.77 9.93 19.43
C GLU A 184 -17.00 9.21 20.02
N LYS A 185 -16.97 7.88 20.11
CA LYS A 185 -18.12 7.06 20.53
C LYS A 185 -18.20 6.92 22.04
N LYS A 186 -19.39 7.05 22.57
CA LYS A 186 -19.69 6.94 24.01
C LYS A 186 -20.53 5.72 24.35
N ARG A 187 -20.81 4.84 23.39
CA ARG A 187 -21.66 3.67 23.54
C ARG A 187 -20.90 2.44 23.07
N GLU A 188 -21.21 1.31 23.69
CA GLU A 188 -20.84 -0.01 23.24
C GLU A 188 -21.51 -0.29 21.88
N GLU A 189 -20.72 -0.59 20.87
CA GLU A 189 -21.19 -0.87 19.51
C GLU A 189 -20.46 -2.10 18.96
N LYS A 190 -21.19 -3.00 18.30
CA LYS A 190 -20.62 -4.06 17.47
C LYS A 190 -20.53 -3.56 16.04
N ILE A 191 -19.34 -3.47 15.53
CA ILE A 191 -19.09 -2.94 14.19
C ILE A 191 -18.49 -4.00 13.28
N CYS A 192 -18.75 -3.85 11.99
CA CYS A 192 -18.04 -4.56 10.96
C CYS A 192 -17.15 -3.55 10.22
N VAL A 193 -15.84 -3.76 10.23
CA VAL A 193 -14.92 -3.03 9.35
C VAL A 193 -14.77 -3.84 8.08
N PHE A 194 -15.18 -3.25 6.95
CA PHE A 194 -15.11 -3.83 5.62
C PHE A 194 -14.06 -3.06 4.83
N ASP A 195 -12.87 -3.63 4.73
CA ASP A 195 -11.71 -3.01 4.10
C ASP A 195 -11.43 -3.64 2.74
N LEU A 196 -11.70 -2.89 1.66
CA LEU A 196 -11.37 -3.28 0.30
C LEU A 196 -10.40 -2.28 -0.29
N GLY A 197 -9.13 -2.61 -0.19
CA GLY A 197 -8.02 -1.82 -0.71
C GLY A 197 -7.74 -2.05 -2.20
N GLY A 198 -6.51 -1.75 -2.62
CA GLY A 198 -6.05 -2.02 -3.99
C GLY A 198 -5.73 -3.49 -4.23
N GLY A 199 -5.21 -4.21 -3.24
CA GLY A 199 -4.72 -5.58 -3.41
C GLY A 199 -5.27 -6.62 -2.45
N THR A 200 -5.93 -6.20 -1.35
CA THR A 200 -6.47 -7.09 -0.32
C THR A 200 -7.88 -6.71 0.05
N PHE A 201 -8.63 -7.70 0.46
CA PHE A 201 -9.91 -7.57 1.12
C PHE A 201 -9.82 -8.12 2.55
N ASP A 202 -10.14 -7.32 3.54
CA ASP A 202 -10.20 -7.72 4.94
C ASP A 202 -11.55 -7.35 5.53
N VAL A 203 -12.06 -8.22 6.39
CA VAL A 203 -13.26 -7.97 7.19
C VAL A 203 -12.99 -8.35 8.63
N SER A 204 -13.29 -7.44 9.55
CA SER A 204 -13.19 -7.69 10.98
C SER A 204 -14.48 -7.32 11.68
N ILE A 205 -14.88 -8.14 12.62
CA ILE A 205 -15.99 -7.90 13.54
C ILE A 205 -15.39 -7.49 14.86
N LEU A 206 -15.78 -6.31 15.35
CA LEU A 206 -15.22 -5.71 16.55
C LEU A 206 -16.32 -5.26 17.50
N GLU A 207 -15.99 -5.29 18.78
CA GLU A 207 -16.73 -4.61 19.84
C GLU A 207 -15.95 -3.37 20.26
N VAL A 208 -16.61 -2.22 20.19
CA VAL A 208 -16.00 -0.91 20.43
C VAL A 208 -16.67 -0.30 21.65
N GLU A 209 -15.91 -0.12 22.72
CA GLU A 209 -16.28 0.60 23.93
C GLU A 209 -15.40 1.84 24.11
N SER A 210 -15.69 2.68 25.09
CA SER A 210 -14.97 3.93 25.33
C SER A 210 -13.47 3.76 25.65
N GLU A 211 -13.10 2.61 26.25
CA GLU A 211 -11.73 2.32 26.73
C GLU A 211 -11.21 0.96 26.23
N LEU A 212 -12.02 0.22 25.45
CA LEU A 212 -11.68 -1.09 24.92
C LEU A 212 -12.16 -1.22 23.47
N ILE A 213 -11.27 -1.69 22.63
CA ILE A 213 -11.61 -2.18 21.28
C ILE A 213 -11.16 -3.62 21.21
N GLU A 214 -12.10 -4.52 21.05
CA GLU A 214 -11.86 -5.96 20.96
C GLU A 214 -12.23 -6.48 19.58
N VAL A 215 -11.27 -7.13 18.90
CA VAL A 215 -11.53 -7.87 17.67
C VAL A 215 -12.11 -9.23 18.05
N LEU A 216 -13.36 -9.49 17.67
CA LEU A 216 -14.02 -10.77 17.88
C LEU A 216 -13.62 -11.81 16.85
N SER A 217 -13.48 -11.38 15.60
CA SER A 217 -13.04 -12.25 14.50
C SER A 217 -12.52 -11.42 13.33
N THR A 218 -11.67 -12.05 12.52
CA THR A 218 -11.21 -11.50 11.25
C THR A 218 -11.18 -12.56 10.17
N ASN A 219 -11.42 -12.16 8.92
CA ASN A 219 -11.31 -13.00 7.73
C ASN A 219 -10.92 -12.13 6.53
N GLY A 220 -10.54 -12.71 5.39
CA GLY A 220 -10.17 -11.90 4.23
C GLY A 220 -9.77 -12.72 3.01
N ASP A 221 -9.38 -11.98 1.97
CA ASP A 221 -8.82 -12.50 0.71
C ASP A 221 -7.63 -11.63 0.31
N THR A 222 -6.42 -12.17 0.42
CA THR A 222 -5.17 -11.44 0.12
C THR A 222 -4.88 -11.30 -1.37
N HIS A 223 -5.82 -11.73 -2.23
CA HIS A 223 -5.74 -11.70 -3.70
C HIS A 223 -6.98 -11.05 -4.32
N LEU A 224 -7.59 -10.09 -3.60
CA LEU A 224 -8.79 -9.39 -4.05
C LEU A 224 -8.69 -7.91 -3.69
N GLY A 225 -8.82 -7.04 -4.69
CA GLY A 225 -8.80 -5.59 -4.48
C GLY A 225 -9.12 -4.80 -5.74
N GLY A 226 -8.90 -3.49 -5.67
CA GLY A 226 -9.18 -2.57 -6.75
C GLY A 226 -8.32 -2.78 -8.00
N ASP A 227 -7.11 -3.35 -7.86
CA ASP A 227 -6.25 -3.70 -8.99
C ASP A 227 -6.89 -4.80 -9.84
N ASP A 228 -7.62 -5.74 -9.21
CA ASP A 228 -8.34 -6.81 -9.92
C ASP A 228 -9.55 -6.23 -10.69
N PHE A 229 -10.17 -5.17 -10.17
CA PHE A 229 -11.21 -4.42 -10.90
C PHE A 229 -10.64 -3.71 -12.11
N ASP A 230 -9.43 -3.14 -11.98
CA ASP A 230 -8.73 -2.50 -13.11
C ASP A 230 -8.39 -3.54 -14.19
N GLU A 231 -7.90 -4.73 -13.82
CA GLU A 231 -7.60 -5.80 -14.79
C GLU A 231 -8.84 -6.25 -15.55
N ALA A 232 -9.99 -6.42 -14.87
CA ALA A 232 -11.25 -6.75 -15.53
C ALA A 232 -11.66 -5.68 -16.57
N LEU A 233 -11.39 -4.41 -16.27
CA LEU A 233 -11.66 -3.30 -17.17
C LEU A 233 -10.63 -3.21 -18.31
N ILE A 234 -9.34 -3.45 -18.02
CA ILE A 234 -8.26 -3.54 -19.02
C ILE A 234 -8.57 -4.63 -20.04
N ASP A 235 -8.96 -5.81 -19.58
CA ASP A 235 -9.32 -6.93 -20.46
C ASP A 235 -10.49 -6.55 -21.37
N HIS A 236 -11.53 -5.96 -20.81
CA HIS A 236 -12.66 -5.49 -21.61
C HIS A 236 -12.25 -4.47 -22.67
N ILE A 237 -11.47 -3.46 -22.32
CA ILE A 237 -11.03 -2.42 -23.25
C ILE A 237 -10.13 -3.01 -24.34
N ALA A 238 -9.19 -3.88 -23.97
CA ALA A 238 -8.28 -4.55 -24.90
C ALA A 238 -9.03 -5.46 -25.88
N ASP A 239 -10.02 -6.21 -25.38
CA ASP A 239 -10.85 -7.10 -26.22
C ASP A 239 -11.71 -6.32 -27.21
N GLU A 240 -12.32 -5.18 -26.81
CA GLU A 240 -13.07 -4.32 -27.74
C GLU A 240 -12.14 -3.76 -28.82
N PHE A 241 -10.95 -3.28 -28.45
CA PHE A 241 -9.97 -2.79 -29.42
C PHE A 241 -9.49 -3.90 -30.37
N GLN A 242 -9.28 -5.12 -29.85
CA GLN A 242 -8.85 -6.27 -30.66
C GLN A 242 -9.90 -6.71 -31.67
N LYS A 243 -11.19 -6.63 -31.32
CA LYS A 243 -12.29 -6.92 -32.26
C LYS A 243 -12.29 -5.99 -33.46
N GLU A 244 -11.99 -4.70 -33.25
CA GLU A 244 -11.99 -3.68 -34.29
C GLU A 244 -10.69 -3.66 -35.13
N ASN A 245 -9.54 -3.82 -34.46
CA ASN A 245 -8.23 -3.58 -35.05
C ASN A 245 -7.38 -4.87 -35.25
N SER A 246 -7.83 -6.01 -34.72
CA SER A 246 -7.08 -7.30 -34.75
C SER A 246 -5.71 -7.23 -34.07
N ILE A 247 -5.51 -6.27 -33.14
CA ILE A 247 -4.28 -6.07 -32.36
C ILE A 247 -4.60 -6.21 -30.88
N ASP A 248 -3.85 -7.05 -30.18
CA ASP A 248 -3.94 -7.20 -28.73
C ASP A 248 -2.97 -6.25 -28.05
N LEU A 249 -3.50 -5.19 -27.43
CA LEU A 249 -2.73 -4.15 -26.75
C LEU A 249 -1.98 -4.65 -25.51
N ARG A 250 -2.39 -5.78 -24.94
CA ARG A 250 -1.75 -6.38 -23.74
C ARG A 250 -0.36 -6.91 -24.02
N LYS A 251 0.01 -7.10 -25.30
CA LYS A 251 1.33 -7.57 -25.73
C LYS A 251 2.37 -6.48 -25.83
N ASP A 252 1.96 -5.21 -25.82
CA ASP A 252 2.85 -4.06 -25.81
C ASP A 252 2.89 -3.45 -24.40
N PRO A 253 4.03 -3.50 -23.68
CA PRO A 253 4.15 -2.99 -22.32
C PRO A 253 3.77 -1.52 -22.17
N MET A 254 4.06 -0.66 -23.17
CA MET A 254 3.69 0.76 -23.13
C MET A 254 2.19 0.96 -23.33
N ALA A 255 1.59 0.23 -24.27
CA ALA A 255 0.16 0.25 -24.48
C ALA A 255 -0.59 -0.28 -23.25
N LEU A 256 -0.14 -1.39 -22.68
CA LEU A 256 -0.71 -1.97 -21.46
C LEU A 256 -0.64 -1.00 -20.28
N GLN A 257 0.48 -0.30 -20.07
CA GLN A 257 0.60 0.68 -19.01
C GLN A 257 -0.38 1.86 -19.21
N ARG A 258 -0.55 2.33 -20.45
CA ARG A 258 -1.55 3.37 -20.77
C ARG A 258 -2.99 2.89 -20.57
N LEU A 259 -3.26 1.62 -20.88
CA LEU A 259 -4.56 0.99 -20.58
C LEU A 259 -4.81 0.96 -19.08
N ARG A 260 -3.80 0.58 -18.28
CA ARG A 260 -3.89 0.50 -16.82
C ARG A 260 -4.23 1.87 -16.20
N GLU A 261 -3.52 2.91 -16.60
CA GLU A 261 -3.81 4.27 -16.13
C GLU A 261 -5.22 4.74 -16.53
N ALA A 262 -5.64 4.44 -17.75
CA ALA A 262 -6.99 4.78 -18.22
C ALA A 262 -8.07 3.98 -17.49
N ALA A 263 -7.83 2.70 -17.20
CA ALA A 263 -8.76 1.84 -16.46
C ALA A 263 -8.90 2.29 -15.00
N GLU A 264 -7.79 2.57 -14.31
CA GLU A 264 -7.81 3.12 -12.94
C GLU A 264 -8.59 4.45 -12.88
N LYS A 265 -8.34 5.35 -13.84
CA LYS A 265 -9.06 6.60 -13.96
C LYS A 265 -10.55 6.36 -14.20
N ALA A 266 -10.91 5.51 -15.17
CA ALA A 266 -12.28 5.18 -15.48
C ALA A 266 -13.01 4.55 -14.29
N LYS A 267 -12.39 3.62 -13.56
CA LYS A 267 -12.92 3.05 -12.31
C LYS A 267 -13.29 4.14 -11.29
N LYS A 268 -12.39 5.11 -11.08
CA LYS A 268 -12.62 6.24 -10.16
C LYS A 268 -13.79 7.13 -10.64
N GLU A 269 -13.82 7.49 -11.90
CA GLU A 269 -14.88 8.31 -12.49
C GLU A 269 -16.24 7.60 -12.45
N LEU A 270 -16.29 6.29 -12.76
CA LEU A 270 -17.51 5.49 -12.72
C LEU A 270 -18.07 5.28 -11.30
N SER A 271 -17.28 5.52 -10.27
CA SER A 271 -17.78 5.55 -8.89
C SER A 271 -18.70 6.76 -8.63
N GLY A 272 -18.48 7.89 -9.33
CA GLY A 272 -19.30 9.10 -9.23
C GLY A 272 -20.25 9.35 -10.43
N GLN A 273 -19.89 8.87 -11.62
CA GLN A 273 -20.58 9.15 -12.89
C GLN A 273 -21.23 7.89 -13.47
N GLN A 274 -22.22 8.07 -14.36
CA GLN A 274 -22.92 6.96 -15.01
C GLN A 274 -22.16 6.39 -16.22
N SER A 275 -21.25 7.16 -16.81
CA SER A 275 -20.40 6.75 -17.92
C SER A 275 -19.12 7.59 -17.95
N THR A 276 -18.08 7.06 -18.58
CA THR A 276 -16.83 7.76 -18.84
C THR A 276 -16.29 7.42 -20.22
N ASP A 277 -15.55 8.35 -20.81
CA ASP A 277 -14.91 8.17 -22.10
C ASP A 277 -13.42 7.90 -21.92
N ILE A 278 -12.97 6.79 -22.50
CA ILE A 278 -11.57 6.42 -22.57
C ILE A 278 -11.04 6.81 -23.95
N ASN A 279 -10.10 7.76 -23.98
CA ASN A 279 -9.50 8.26 -25.21
C ASN A 279 -7.98 8.17 -25.11
N LEU A 280 -7.40 7.22 -25.85
CA LEU A 280 -5.95 6.98 -25.91
C LEU A 280 -5.47 7.13 -27.35
N PRO A 281 -5.13 8.36 -27.77
CA PRO A 281 -4.60 8.60 -29.09
C PRO A 281 -3.23 7.95 -29.27
N PHE A 282 -2.94 7.46 -30.47
CA PHE A 282 -1.66 6.82 -30.80
C PHE A 282 -1.29 5.69 -29.83
N ILE A 283 -2.26 4.82 -29.53
CA ILE A 283 -2.06 3.72 -28.57
C ILE A 283 -1.10 2.66 -29.15
N THR A 284 -1.17 2.43 -30.44
CA THR A 284 -0.30 1.53 -31.21
C THR A 284 -0.28 1.93 -32.69
N ALA A 285 0.46 1.20 -33.53
CA ALA A 285 0.50 1.38 -34.97
C ALA A 285 0.65 0.03 -35.69
N ASP A 286 0.10 -0.05 -36.92
CA ASP A 286 0.32 -1.15 -37.85
C ASP A 286 0.73 -0.64 -39.25
N ALA A 287 0.76 -1.52 -40.24
CA ALA A 287 1.12 -1.15 -41.60
C ALA A 287 0.18 -0.10 -42.25
N SER A 288 -1.04 0.08 -41.72
CA SER A 288 -2.02 1.08 -42.17
C SER A 288 -1.85 2.44 -41.49
N GLY A 289 -0.98 2.54 -40.48
CA GLY A 289 -0.70 3.76 -39.72
C GLY A 289 -1.01 3.66 -38.23
N ALA A 290 -1.06 4.83 -37.59
CA ALA A 290 -1.36 4.95 -36.17
C ALA A 290 -2.79 4.53 -35.86
N LYS A 291 -2.99 3.86 -34.72
CA LYS A 291 -4.28 3.43 -34.18
C LYS A 291 -4.60 4.20 -32.91
N HIS A 292 -5.86 4.52 -32.74
CA HIS A 292 -6.40 5.26 -31.60
C HIS A 292 -7.45 4.40 -30.90
N LEU A 293 -7.47 4.42 -29.57
CA LEU A 293 -8.55 3.80 -28.80
C LEU A 293 -9.50 4.90 -28.33
N GLN A 294 -10.77 4.73 -28.66
CA GLN A 294 -11.85 5.57 -28.17
C GLN A 294 -13.02 4.67 -27.80
N LEU A 295 -13.36 4.62 -26.52
CA LEU A 295 -14.39 3.75 -25.97
C LEU A 295 -15.14 4.47 -24.84
N THR A 296 -16.47 4.44 -24.87
CA THR A 296 -17.31 4.87 -23.75
C THR A 296 -17.69 3.66 -22.91
N VAL A 297 -17.42 3.72 -21.61
CA VAL A 297 -17.80 2.67 -20.65
C VAL A 297 -18.87 3.21 -19.71
N SER A 298 -19.98 2.47 -19.57
CA SER A 298 -21.02 2.80 -18.58
C SER A 298 -20.72 2.17 -17.23
N ARG A 299 -21.22 2.78 -16.14
CA ARG A 299 -21.16 2.21 -14.79
C ARG A 299 -21.76 0.80 -14.75
N SER A 300 -22.92 0.59 -15.36
CA SER A 300 -23.56 -0.72 -15.39
C SER A 300 -22.69 -1.79 -16.07
N ARG A 301 -21.96 -1.42 -17.15
CA ARG A 301 -21.03 -2.35 -17.79
C ARG A 301 -19.83 -2.66 -16.89
N PHE A 302 -19.28 -1.64 -16.25
CA PHE A 302 -18.19 -1.82 -15.29
C PHE A 302 -18.62 -2.71 -14.12
N GLU A 303 -19.78 -2.44 -13.51
CA GLU A 303 -20.32 -3.24 -12.40
C GLU A 303 -20.57 -4.69 -12.81
N GLU A 304 -21.06 -4.95 -14.03
CA GLU A 304 -21.21 -6.30 -14.57
C GLU A 304 -19.86 -7.04 -14.66
N LEU A 305 -18.79 -6.35 -15.11
CA LEU A 305 -17.45 -6.93 -15.23
C LEU A 305 -16.86 -7.32 -13.88
N ILE A 306 -17.08 -6.51 -12.86
CA ILE A 306 -16.49 -6.71 -11.52
C ILE A 306 -17.39 -7.50 -10.57
N ASP A 307 -18.64 -7.75 -10.91
CA ASP A 307 -19.60 -8.42 -10.01
C ASP A 307 -19.09 -9.77 -9.46
N PRO A 308 -18.44 -10.65 -10.25
CA PRO A 308 -17.87 -11.89 -9.72
C PRO A 308 -16.77 -11.63 -8.68
N LEU A 309 -16.01 -10.55 -8.80
CA LEU A 309 -14.97 -10.16 -7.85
C LEU A 309 -15.59 -9.57 -6.57
N VAL A 310 -16.61 -8.74 -6.71
CA VAL A 310 -17.33 -8.16 -5.56
C VAL A 310 -18.02 -9.26 -4.74
N GLU A 311 -18.64 -10.24 -5.40
CA GLU A 311 -19.29 -11.38 -4.72
C GLU A 311 -18.30 -12.26 -3.94
N ARG A 312 -17.01 -12.28 -4.28
CA ARG A 312 -15.98 -12.97 -3.48
C ARG A 312 -15.87 -12.40 -2.05
N CYS A 313 -16.23 -11.14 -1.82
CA CYS A 313 -16.23 -10.55 -0.48
C CYS A 313 -17.28 -11.19 0.44
N ARG A 314 -18.36 -11.75 -0.11
CA ARG A 314 -19.50 -12.27 0.66
C ARG A 314 -19.11 -13.38 1.63
N GLN A 315 -18.36 -14.38 1.16
CA GLN A 315 -18.02 -15.53 1.97
C GLN A 315 -17.12 -15.21 3.17
N PRO A 316 -16.04 -14.41 3.02
CA PRO A 316 -15.26 -13.93 4.17
C PRO A 316 -16.09 -13.18 5.22
N VAL A 317 -17.03 -12.32 4.80
CA VAL A 317 -17.94 -11.64 5.73
C VAL A 317 -18.80 -12.63 6.52
N LEU A 318 -19.40 -13.61 5.84
CA LEU A 318 -20.20 -14.64 6.51
C LEU A 318 -19.37 -15.49 7.47
N ASN A 319 -18.13 -15.80 7.09
CA ASN A 319 -17.20 -16.54 7.95
C ASN A 319 -16.86 -15.74 9.22
N ALA A 320 -16.52 -14.45 9.06
CA ALA A 320 -16.21 -13.58 10.20
C ALA A 320 -17.40 -13.44 11.15
N LEU A 321 -18.61 -13.23 10.64
CA LEU A 321 -19.82 -13.18 11.46
C LEU A 321 -20.05 -14.49 12.21
N LYS A 322 -19.90 -15.62 11.53
CA LYS A 322 -20.04 -16.95 12.13
C LYS A 322 -19.00 -17.17 13.24
N ASP A 323 -17.76 -16.82 13.02
CA ASP A 323 -16.69 -16.99 14.00
C ASP A 323 -16.87 -16.08 15.21
N ALA A 324 -17.44 -14.86 15.01
CA ALA A 324 -17.86 -13.98 16.09
C ALA A 324 -19.15 -14.44 16.82
N GLY A 325 -19.86 -15.43 16.28
CA GLY A 325 -21.15 -15.88 16.84
C GLY A 325 -22.29 -14.87 16.66
N LEU A 326 -22.19 -14.00 15.64
CA LEU A 326 -23.13 -12.90 15.40
C LEU A 326 -23.87 -13.07 14.07
N SER A 327 -25.09 -12.56 14.03
CA SER A 327 -25.85 -12.37 12.78
C SER A 327 -25.62 -10.97 12.20
N PRO A 328 -25.85 -10.75 10.90
CA PRO A 328 -25.72 -9.42 10.29
C PRO A 328 -26.58 -8.34 10.97
N SER A 329 -27.72 -8.71 11.53
CA SER A 329 -28.66 -7.78 12.21
C SER A 329 -28.15 -7.28 13.57
N GLU A 330 -27.19 -7.98 14.18
CA GLU A 330 -26.58 -7.61 15.47
C GLU A 330 -25.41 -6.62 15.30
N ILE A 331 -24.94 -6.40 14.07
CA ILE A 331 -23.95 -5.39 13.76
C ILE A 331 -24.60 -4.01 13.80
N ASN A 332 -24.09 -3.10 14.62
CA ASN A 332 -24.61 -1.74 14.75
C ASN A 332 -24.24 -0.88 13.54
N GLU A 333 -22.99 -0.91 13.13
CA GLU A 333 -22.46 -0.11 12.02
C GLU A 333 -21.51 -0.91 11.13
N VAL A 334 -21.49 -0.60 9.84
CA VAL A 334 -20.49 -1.12 8.90
C VAL A 334 -19.61 0.03 8.44
N VAL A 335 -18.34 -0.01 8.82
CA VAL A 335 -17.34 1.00 8.48
C VAL A 335 -16.62 0.57 7.23
N LEU A 336 -16.72 1.38 6.17
CA LEU A 336 -16.03 1.14 4.90
C LEU A 336 -14.63 1.74 4.93
N VAL A 337 -13.65 0.93 4.54
CA VAL A 337 -12.23 1.25 4.47
C VAL A 337 -11.68 0.84 3.11
N GLY A 338 -10.63 1.55 2.65
CA GLY A 338 -10.04 1.32 1.33
C GLY A 338 -10.79 1.97 0.18
N GLY A 339 -10.04 2.50 -0.78
CA GLY A 339 -10.58 3.28 -1.90
C GLY A 339 -11.58 2.53 -2.79
N SER A 340 -11.46 1.19 -2.86
CA SER A 340 -12.35 0.34 -3.68
C SER A 340 -13.77 0.24 -3.12
N THR A 341 -13.99 0.56 -1.84
CA THR A 341 -15.32 0.65 -1.23
C THR A 341 -16.14 1.84 -1.73
N ARG A 342 -15.54 2.76 -2.46
CA ARG A 342 -16.26 3.86 -3.14
C ARG A 342 -17.08 3.38 -4.34
N VAL A 343 -16.81 2.18 -4.86
CA VAL A 343 -17.55 1.59 -5.97
C VAL A 343 -18.98 1.28 -5.53
N PRO A 344 -20.03 1.79 -6.25
CA PRO A 344 -21.43 1.64 -5.82
C PRO A 344 -21.86 0.18 -5.64
N ARG A 345 -21.41 -0.73 -6.52
CA ARG A 345 -21.73 -2.15 -6.42
C ARG A 345 -21.22 -2.79 -5.11
N VAL A 346 -20.05 -2.34 -4.61
CA VAL A 346 -19.52 -2.79 -3.31
C VAL A 346 -20.42 -2.29 -2.16
N GLN A 347 -20.82 -1.02 -2.18
CA GLN A 347 -21.73 -0.47 -1.18
C GLN A 347 -23.10 -1.17 -1.20
N GLN A 348 -23.58 -1.51 -2.39
CA GLN A 348 -24.80 -2.27 -2.56
C GLN A 348 -24.68 -3.66 -1.93
N LEU A 349 -23.59 -4.41 -2.18
CA LEU A 349 -23.34 -5.70 -1.54
C LEU A 349 -23.41 -5.60 -0.01
N VAL A 350 -22.75 -4.58 0.56
CA VAL A 350 -22.75 -4.36 2.01
C VAL A 350 -24.18 -4.08 2.51
N SER A 351 -24.92 -3.21 1.82
CA SER A 351 -26.31 -2.91 2.21
C SER A 351 -27.22 -4.14 2.10
N GLU A 352 -27.05 -5.00 1.09
CA GLU A 352 -27.77 -6.26 0.94
C GLU A 352 -27.47 -7.24 2.07
N MET A 353 -26.21 -7.33 2.50
CA MET A 353 -25.79 -8.29 3.53
C MET A 353 -26.23 -7.89 4.92
N PHE A 354 -26.17 -6.61 5.26
CA PHE A 354 -26.45 -6.11 6.62
C PHE A 354 -27.84 -5.47 6.77
N GLY A 355 -28.59 -5.28 5.68
CA GLY A 355 -29.91 -4.66 5.70
C GLY A 355 -29.90 -3.19 6.08
N LYS A 356 -28.76 -2.51 6.00
CA LYS A 356 -28.54 -1.10 6.32
C LYS A 356 -27.45 -0.48 5.46
N ASP A 357 -27.49 0.84 5.29
CA ASP A 357 -26.44 1.57 4.60
C ASP A 357 -25.15 1.59 5.44
N PRO A 358 -23.98 1.49 4.81
CA PRO A 358 -22.69 1.61 5.49
C PRO A 358 -22.47 3.03 6.04
N HIS A 359 -21.65 3.13 7.09
CA HIS A 359 -21.28 4.40 7.72
C HIS A 359 -20.48 5.27 6.74
N LYS A 360 -20.89 6.55 6.61
CA LYS A 360 -20.29 7.52 5.65
C LYS A 360 -19.48 8.63 6.33
N GLY A 361 -19.29 8.56 7.65
CA GLY A 361 -18.66 9.63 8.44
C GLY A 361 -17.14 9.63 8.45
N VAL A 362 -16.49 8.61 7.88
CA VAL A 362 -15.01 8.52 7.81
C VAL A 362 -14.54 8.53 6.36
N ASN A 363 -13.35 9.11 6.13
CA ASN A 363 -12.71 9.02 4.83
C ASN A 363 -12.01 7.65 4.69
N PRO A 364 -12.46 6.77 3.78
CA PRO A 364 -11.93 5.41 3.66
C PRO A 364 -10.45 5.34 3.23
N ASP A 365 -9.90 6.42 2.67
CA ASP A 365 -8.49 6.49 2.26
C ASP A 365 -7.57 6.97 3.41
N GLU A 366 -8.10 7.52 4.50
CA GLU A 366 -7.32 8.17 5.56
C GLU A 366 -7.53 7.55 6.94
N VAL A 367 -8.67 6.92 7.18
CA VAL A 367 -9.09 6.45 8.51
C VAL A 367 -8.08 5.50 9.15
N VAL A 368 -7.41 4.67 8.35
CA VAL A 368 -6.39 3.72 8.80
C VAL A 368 -5.16 4.45 9.35
N SER A 369 -4.63 5.42 8.62
CA SER A 369 -3.46 6.19 9.07
C SER A 369 -3.78 7.05 10.30
N LEU A 370 -5.00 7.60 10.38
CA LEU A 370 -5.47 8.33 11.57
C LEU A 370 -5.49 7.42 12.79
N GLY A 371 -6.00 6.19 12.66
CA GLY A 371 -5.98 5.20 13.73
C GLY A 371 -4.57 4.79 14.14
N ALA A 372 -3.67 4.62 13.18
CA ALA A 372 -2.26 4.36 13.47
C ALA A 372 -1.60 5.53 14.23
N ALA A 373 -1.95 6.78 13.89
CA ALA A 373 -1.47 7.96 14.63
C ALA A 373 -2.02 8.01 16.05
N ILE A 374 -3.29 7.65 16.27
CA ILE A 374 -3.88 7.54 17.61
C ILE A 374 -3.13 6.50 18.44
N GLN A 375 -2.85 5.33 17.85
CA GLN A 375 -2.04 4.29 18.51
C GLN A 375 -0.64 4.82 18.86
N GLY A 376 -0.02 5.60 17.98
CA GLY A 376 1.23 6.30 18.27
C GLY A 376 1.09 7.26 19.46
N GLY A 377 0.00 8.01 19.53
CA GLY A 377 -0.31 8.91 20.63
C GLY A 377 -0.56 8.18 21.95
N ILE A 378 -1.19 7.01 21.94
CA ILE A 378 -1.35 6.15 23.12
C ILE A 378 0.03 5.68 23.63
N ILE A 379 0.90 5.17 22.74
CA ILE A 379 2.25 4.74 23.09
C ILE A 379 3.09 5.91 23.64
N ALA A 380 2.95 7.11 23.08
CA ALA A 380 3.63 8.32 23.53
C ALA A 380 3.04 8.91 24.83
N GLY A 381 1.85 8.46 25.26
CA GLY A 381 1.13 9.01 26.40
C GLY A 381 0.40 10.33 26.11
N ASP A 382 0.23 10.69 24.85
CA ASP A 382 -0.50 11.91 24.42
C ASP A 382 -2.04 11.72 24.43
N VAL A 383 -2.49 10.47 24.36
CA VAL A 383 -3.90 10.06 24.35
C VAL A 383 -4.16 9.13 25.53
N LYS A 384 -5.38 9.16 26.09
CA LYS A 384 -5.77 8.18 27.12
C LYS A 384 -5.62 6.75 26.61
N ASP A 385 -5.21 5.86 27.50
CA ASP A 385 -5.08 4.45 27.18
C ASP A 385 -6.42 3.87 26.72
N VAL A 386 -6.45 3.44 25.47
CA VAL A 386 -7.46 2.55 24.92
C VAL A 386 -6.82 1.19 24.77
N VAL A 387 -7.41 0.19 25.38
CA VAL A 387 -6.94 -1.20 25.28
C VAL A 387 -7.36 -1.74 23.92
N LEU A 388 -6.39 -2.22 23.14
CA LEU A 388 -6.65 -2.92 21.88
C LEU A 388 -6.38 -4.41 22.07
N LEU A 389 -7.40 -5.21 21.86
CA LEU A 389 -7.31 -6.67 21.83
C LEU A 389 -7.50 -7.13 20.38
N ASP A 390 -6.42 -7.55 19.76
CA ASP A 390 -6.41 -8.06 18.38
C ASP A 390 -6.41 -9.60 18.40
N VAL A 391 -6.53 -10.25 17.24
CA VAL A 391 -6.60 -11.71 17.11
C VAL A 391 -5.66 -12.25 16.05
N THR A 392 -5.28 -13.52 16.17
CA THR A 392 -4.58 -14.23 15.11
C THR A 392 -5.52 -14.50 13.93
N PRO A 393 -5.10 -14.25 12.67
CA PRO A 393 -5.97 -14.48 11.51
C PRO A 393 -6.12 -15.96 11.13
N LEU A 394 -5.10 -16.78 11.46
CA LEU A 394 -5.02 -18.19 11.08
C LEU A 394 -4.53 -19.03 12.27
N SER A 395 -4.94 -20.29 12.26
CA SER A 395 -4.48 -21.30 13.24
C SER A 395 -2.99 -21.58 13.06
N LEU A 396 -2.31 -21.80 14.20
CA LEU A 396 -0.88 -22.12 14.29
C LEU A 396 -0.70 -23.45 14.97
N GLY A 397 0.22 -24.27 14.47
CA GLY A 397 0.45 -25.60 14.99
C GLY A 397 1.76 -26.22 14.51
N ILE A 398 1.96 -27.48 14.88
CA ILE A 398 3.11 -28.27 14.45
C ILE A 398 2.67 -29.53 13.72
N GLU A 399 3.58 -30.08 12.90
CA GLU A 399 3.42 -31.41 12.35
C GLU A 399 3.64 -32.47 13.41
N THR A 400 2.72 -33.42 13.47
CA THR A 400 2.80 -34.58 14.35
C THR A 400 2.74 -35.89 13.54
N GLU A 401 2.79 -37.04 14.22
CA GLU A 401 2.81 -38.36 13.58
C GLU A 401 1.71 -38.50 12.53
N GLY A 402 2.08 -38.98 11.33
CA GLY A 402 1.17 -39.12 10.20
C GLY A 402 1.01 -37.88 9.33
N GLY A 403 1.84 -36.85 9.52
CA GLY A 403 1.77 -35.59 8.73
C GLY A 403 0.57 -34.72 9.08
N ILE A 404 0.02 -34.89 10.28
CA ILE A 404 -1.15 -34.14 10.76
C ILE A 404 -0.69 -32.82 11.38
N MET A 405 -1.37 -31.73 11.07
CA MET A 405 -1.20 -30.47 11.77
C MET A 405 -1.97 -30.51 13.10
N THR A 406 -1.23 -30.53 14.20
CA THR A 406 -1.80 -30.35 15.54
C THR A 406 -1.79 -28.88 15.88
N VAL A 407 -3.00 -28.29 16.01
CA VAL A 407 -3.19 -26.86 16.31
C VAL A 407 -2.93 -26.59 17.79
N LEU A 408 -2.07 -25.61 18.08
CA LEU A 408 -1.80 -25.10 19.43
C LEU A 408 -2.53 -23.77 19.67
N VAL A 409 -2.57 -22.90 18.66
CA VAL A 409 -3.28 -21.62 18.72
C VAL A 409 -4.32 -21.62 17.62
N GLU A 410 -5.59 -21.55 17.99
CA GLU A 410 -6.68 -21.47 17.02
C GLU A 410 -6.76 -20.07 16.41
N ARG A 411 -7.27 -19.96 15.18
CA ARG A 411 -7.58 -18.66 14.58
C ARG A 411 -8.54 -17.88 15.48
N ASN A 412 -8.51 -16.57 15.37
CA ASN A 412 -9.28 -15.65 16.21
C ASN A 412 -8.97 -15.76 17.71
N THR A 413 -7.80 -16.30 18.08
CA THR A 413 -7.29 -16.22 19.47
C THR A 413 -6.77 -14.81 19.73
N THR A 414 -7.22 -14.19 20.81
CA THR A 414 -6.78 -12.85 21.23
C THR A 414 -5.28 -12.81 21.49
N ILE A 415 -4.60 -11.78 21.01
CA ILE A 415 -3.18 -11.53 21.20
C ILE A 415 -2.93 -10.26 22.05
N PRO A 416 -1.82 -10.22 22.83
CA PRO A 416 -0.75 -11.25 22.95
C PRO A 416 -1.22 -12.52 23.66
N THR A 417 -0.65 -13.67 23.27
CA THR A 417 -1.01 -14.96 23.87
C THR A 417 0.16 -15.91 23.93
N THR A 418 0.13 -16.79 24.92
CA THR A 418 1.11 -17.88 25.07
C THR A 418 0.35 -19.19 25.23
N LYS A 419 0.68 -20.18 24.39
CA LYS A 419 0.14 -21.53 24.44
C LYS A 419 1.27 -22.55 24.56
N THR A 420 1.08 -23.54 25.39
CA THR A 420 2.09 -24.56 25.66
C THR A 420 1.43 -25.94 25.68
N GLU A 421 1.99 -26.85 24.88
CA GLU A 421 1.54 -28.25 24.81
C GLU A 421 2.73 -29.21 24.96
N THR A 422 2.48 -30.39 25.51
CA THR A 422 3.51 -31.41 25.72
C THR A 422 3.36 -32.54 24.71
N PHE A 423 4.39 -32.75 23.94
CA PHE A 423 4.53 -33.82 22.96
C PHE A 423 5.54 -34.88 23.40
N SER A 424 5.66 -35.94 22.62
CA SER A 424 6.64 -37.00 22.90
C SER A 424 7.32 -37.50 21.63
N THR A 425 8.30 -38.38 21.78
CA THR A 425 9.01 -39.03 20.66
C THR A 425 8.13 -40.06 19.94
N ALA A 426 8.26 -40.12 18.60
CA ALA A 426 7.55 -41.06 17.75
C ALA A 426 8.26 -42.43 17.61
N ALA A 427 9.55 -42.51 17.98
CA ALA A 427 10.37 -43.74 17.90
C ALA A 427 11.15 -44.01 19.19
N ASP A 428 11.51 -45.28 19.43
CA ASP A 428 12.35 -45.67 20.53
C ASP A 428 13.76 -45.10 20.37
N ASN A 429 14.34 -44.66 21.51
CA ASN A 429 15.71 -44.14 21.58
C ASN A 429 15.99 -42.94 20.64
N GLN A 430 14.98 -42.16 20.33
CA GLN A 430 15.09 -40.96 19.47
C GLN A 430 15.91 -39.87 20.19
N PRO A 431 17.09 -39.47 19.64
CA PRO A 431 17.99 -38.53 20.33
C PRO A 431 17.64 -37.06 20.09
N ALA A 432 16.75 -36.78 19.14
CA ALA A 432 16.34 -35.45 18.74
C ALA A 432 14.88 -35.45 18.23
N VAL A 433 14.19 -34.32 18.31
CA VAL A 433 12.89 -34.09 17.68
C VAL A 433 12.99 -32.90 16.76
N THR A 434 12.41 -33.02 15.56
CA THR A 434 12.26 -31.92 14.63
C THR A 434 10.87 -31.33 14.82
N VAL A 435 10.82 -30.01 15.05
CA VAL A 435 9.57 -29.27 15.19
C VAL A 435 9.38 -28.47 13.91
N SER A 436 8.38 -28.88 13.11
CA SER A 436 7.96 -28.17 11.89
C SER A 436 6.74 -27.32 12.24
N VAL A 437 6.85 -26.01 12.11
CA VAL A 437 5.81 -25.04 12.49
C VAL A 437 4.99 -24.66 11.25
N PHE A 438 3.66 -24.71 11.38
CA PHE A 438 2.73 -24.44 10.29
C PHE A 438 1.66 -23.42 10.68
N GLN A 439 1.15 -22.73 9.63
CA GLN A 439 0.02 -21.80 9.72
C GLN A 439 -1.03 -22.15 8.68
N GLY A 440 -2.29 -22.25 9.08
CA GLY A 440 -3.43 -22.52 8.20
C GLY A 440 -4.51 -23.39 8.84
N GLU A 441 -5.55 -23.70 8.05
CA GLU A 441 -6.76 -24.37 8.53
C GLU A 441 -6.90 -25.81 8.01
N ARG A 442 -5.90 -26.33 7.27
CA ARG A 442 -5.93 -27.67 6.70
C ARG A 442 -5.45 -28.70 7.74
N ARG A 443 -6.06 -29.88 7.73
CA ARG A 443 -5.73 -30.96 8.69
C ARG A 443 -4.35 -31.56 8.45
N MET A 444 -3.93 -31.66 7.18
CA MET A 444 -2.58 -32.17 6.85
C MET A 444 -1.58 -31.03 6.87
N ALA A 445 -0.45 -31.23 7.52
CA ALA A 445 0.60 -30.21 7.66
C ALA A 445 1.10 -29.71 6.30
N GLN A 446 1.34 -30.62 5.35
CA GLN A 446 1.81 -30.31 3.99
C GLN A 446 0.88 -29.37 3.18
N ASP A 447 -0.42 -29.32 3.55
CA ASP A 447 -1.42 -28.50 2.87
C ASP A 447 -1.53 -27.10 3.50
N ASN A 448 -0.73 -26.81 4.54
CA ASN A 448 -0.62 -25.53 5.24
C ASN A 448 0.73 -24.86 4.92
N ARG A 449 0.83 -23.59 5.22
CA ARG A 449 2.08 -22.86 5.06
C ARG A 449 3.06 -23.25 6.16
N GLN A 450 4.20 -23.79 5.76
CA GLN A 450 5.32 -24.03 6.66
C GLN A 450 6.03 -22.71 6.98
N LEU A 451 6.03 -22.33 8.25
CA LEU A 451 6.69 -21.12 8.73
C LEU A 451 8.19 -21.36 8.96
N ASP A 452 8.54 -22.40 9.72
CA ASP A 452 9.92 -22.75 10.01
C ASP A 452 10.07 -24.22 10.46
N VAL A 453 11.33 -24.67 10.54
CA VAL A 453 11.70 -26.00 11.04
C VAL A 453 12.94 -25.89 11.88
N PHE A 454 12.91 -26.46 13.09
CA PHE A 454 14.08 -26.55 13.95
C PHE A 454 14.16 -27.88 14.67
N THR A 455 15.35 -28.22 15.16
CA THR A 455 15.61 -29.50 15.84
C THR A 455 16.03 -29.25 17.29
N LEU A 456 15.40 -29.97 18.22
CA LEU A 456 15.82 -30.08 19.61
C LEU A 456 16.63 -31.35 19.79
N ASP A 457 17.92 -31.18 20.01
CA ASP A 457 18.88 -32.28 20.17
C ASP A 457 19.13 -32.65 21.62
N GLY A 458 19.64 -33.86 21.81
CA GLY A 458 20.16 -34.33 23.11
C GLY A 458 19.08 -34.73 24.08
N ILE A 459 18.01 -35.27 23.54
CA ILE A 459 16.99 -35.98 24.30
C ILE A 459 17.57 -37.28 24.83
N THR A 460 17.32 -37.59 26.10
CA THR A 460 17.77 -38.83 26.70
C THR A 460 17.09 -40.02 26.02
N PRO A 461 17.84 -41.01 25.50
CA PRO A 461 17.28 -42.20 24.91
C PRO A 461 16.29 -42.91 25.86
N ALA A 462 15.08 -43.10 25.42
CA ALA A 462 13.99 -43.72 26.15
C ALA A 462 13.01 -44.40 25.16
N PRO A 463 12.13 -45.27 25.63
CA PRO A 463 11.07 -45.80 24.80
C PRO A 463 10.17 -44.68 24.21
N ARG A 464 9.63 -44.89 23.03
CA ARG A 464 8.64 -44.03 22.39
C ARG A 464 7.55 -43.62 23.39
N GLY A 465 7.14 -42.36 23.38
CA GLY A 465 6.06 -41.82 24.22
C GLY A 465 6.49 -41.46 25.66
N VAL A 466 7.76 -41.77 26.08
CA VAL A 466 8.26 -41.47 27.42
C VAL A 466 8.86 -40.07 27.56
N PRO A 467 9.71 -39.57 26.63
CA PRO A 467 10.23 -38.20 26.69
C PRO A 467 9.09 -37.17 26.63
N GLN A 468 9.21 -36.10 27.43
CA GLN A 468 8.26 -35.02 27.47
C GLN A 468 8.86 -33.76 26.86
N ILE A 469 8.44 -33.43 25.69
CA ILE A 469 8.87 -32.24 24.93
C ILE A 469 7.80 -31.18 25.02
N GLU A 470 8.06 -30.13 25.74
CA GLU A 470 7.18 -28.98 25.87
C GLU A 470 7.42 -28.04 24.68
N VAL A 471 6.37 -27.82 23.88
CA VAL A 471 6.39 -26.87 22.78
C VAL A 471 5.55 -25.67 23.18
N LYS A 472 6.17 -24.48 23.15
CA LYS A 472 5.55 -23.21 23.53
C LYS A 472 5.46 -22.30 22.31
N PHE A 473 4.28 -21.76 22.07
CA PHE A 473 3.99 -20.70 21.11
C PHE A 473 3.74 -19.41 21.87
N ASP A 474 4.46 -18.35 21.55
CA ASP A 474 4.40 -17.05 22.19
C ASP A 474 4.20 -15.99 21.11
N ILE A 475 3.01 -15.36 21.10
CA ILE A 475 2.63 -14.37 20.09
C ILE A 475 2.58 -13.01 20.78
N ASP A 476 3.38 -12.07 20.28
CA ASP A 476 3.46 -10.71 20.82
C ASP A 476 2.28 -9.82 20.39
N VAL A 477 2.29 -8.58 20.85
CA VAL A 477 1.26 -7.56 20.51
C VAL A 477 1.26 -7.17 19.04
N ASN A 478 2.29 -7.48 18.27
CA ASN A 478 2.40 -7.22 16.82
C ASN A 478 1.93 -8.42 15.99
N GLY A 479 1.57 -9.53 16.65
CA GLY A 479 1.23 -10.79 16.01
C GLY A 479 2.44 -11.60 15.55
N ILE A 480 3.64 -11.30 16.06
CA ILE A 480 4.87 -11.99 15.71
C ILE A 480 5.04 -13.22 16.61
N LEU A 481 5.27 -14.38 15.99
CA LEU A 481 5.36 -15.67 16.66
C LEU A 481 6.79 -16.03 17.04
N ASN A 482 6.97 -16.44 18.31
CA ASN A 482 8.14 -17.14 18.81
C ASN A 482 7.76 -18.57 19.19
N VAL A 483 8.56 -19.54 18.78
CA VAL A 483 8.34 -20.95 19.12
C VAL A 483 9.56 -21.48 19.86
N SER A 484 9.33 -22.17 20.98
CA SER A 484 10.37 -22.90 21.67
C SER A 484 9.97 -24.34 21.93
N ALA A 485 10.95 -25.22 21.95
CA ALA A 485 10.80 -26.60 22.36
C ALA A 485 11.79 -26.92 23.49
N LYS A 486 11.31 -27.57 24.56
CA LYS A 486 12.10 -27.91 25.76
C LYS A 486 11.89 -29.34 26.18
N ASP A 487 12.96 -30.08 26.33
CA ASP A 487 12.94 -31.40 27.00
C ASP A 487 12.85 -31.21 28.52
N LYS A 488 11.73 -31.63 29.10
CA LYS A 488 11.50 -31.51 30.56
C LYS A 488 12.47 -32.31 31.41
N ALA A 489 13.04 -33.40 30.88
CA ALA A 489 13.94 -34.25 31.62
C ALA A 489 15.35 -33.67 31.69
N THR A 490 15.90 -33.16 30.60
CA THR A 490 17.25 -32.61 30.52
C THR A 490 17.30 -31.11 30.75
N GLY A 491 16.19 -30.41 30.62
CA GLY A 491 16.10 -28.95 30.66
C GLY A 491 16.66 -28.27 29.40
N LYS A 492 17.08 -29.01 28.39
CA LYS A 492 17.55 -28.45 27.13
C LYS A 492 16.37 -27.79 26.41
N GLU A 493 16.64 -26.62 25.89
CA GLU A 493 15.64 -25.80 25.17
C GLU A 493 16.27 -25.27 23.89
N HIS A 494 15.46 -25.24 22.82
CA HIS A 494 15.77 -24.55 21.59
C HIS A 494 14.58 -23.65 21.25
N SER A 495 14.84 -22.37 20.99
CA SER A 495 13.82 -21.41 20.61
C SER A 495 14.18 -20.78 19.27
N ILE A 496 13.17 -20.54 18.45
CA ILE A 496 13.28 -19.76 17.24
C ILE A 496 12.27 -18.63 17.28
N GLN A 497 12.69 -17.47 16.84
CA GLN A 497 11.79 -16.44 16.38
C GLN A 497 11.59 -16.69 14.88
N ILE A 498 10.36 -16.64 14.40
CA ILE A 498 10.08 -16.77 12.98
C ILE A 498 10.59 -15.51 12.29
N LYS A 499 11.91 -15.43 12.08
CA LYS A 499 12.62 -14.28 11.49
C LYS A 499 12.81 -14.37 9.97
N GLN A 500 12.56 -15.52 9.36
CA GLN A 500 12.92 -15.78 7.95
C GLN A 500 11.90 -15.24 6.94
N SER A 501 11.15 -14.23 7.31
CA SER A 501 10.02 -13.75 6.48
C SER A 501 10.40 -12.77 5.40
N SER A 502 11.49 -12.02 5.54
CA SER A 502 11.96 -11.06 4.53
C SER A 502 13.09 -11.59 3.65
N GLY A 503 13.75 -12.68 4.08
CA GLY A 503 14.97 -13.16 3.44
C GLY A 503 16.20 -12.31 3.73
N LEU A 504 16.09 -11.36 4.68
CA LEU A 504 17.16 -10.45 5.08
C LEU A 504 17.65 -10.80 6.49
N SER A 505 18.97 -10.78 6.70
CA SER A 505 19.59 -10.88 8.03
C SER A 505 19.57 -9.51 8.74
N ASP A 506 19.69 -9.51 10.06
CA ASP A 506 19.80 -8.27 10.85
C ASP A 506 20.98 -7.40 10.37
N GLU A 507 22.10 -8.01 9.95
CA GLU A 507 23.28 -7.33 9.39
C GLU A 507 23.00 -6.71 8.01
N GLU A 508 22.18 -7.37 7.17
CA GLU A 508 21.76 -6.82 5.88
C GLU A 508 20.80 -5.63 6.07
N ILE A 509 19.87 -5.73 7.01
CA ILE A 509 18.97 -4.63 7.37
C ILE A 509 19.76 -3.41 7.89
N ASP A 510 20.73 -3.62 8.79
CA ASP A 510 21.58 -2.55 9.32
C ASP A 510 22.47 -1.92 8.23
N ARG A 511 23.00 -2.73 7.31
CA ARG A 511 23.75 -2.23 6.16
C ARG A 511 22.86 -1.36 5.25
N MET A 512 21.67 -1.85 4.88
CA MET A 512 20.74 -1.10 4.04
C MET A 512 20.30 0.21 4.69
N ARG A 513 20.11 0.22 6.01
CA ARG A 513 19.83 1.46 6.77
C ARG A 513 21.01 2.44 6.70
N SER A 514 22.22 1.96 6.93
CA SER A 514 23.45 2.77 6.89
C SER A 514 23.70 3.34 5.48
N ASP A 515 23.52 2.53 4.44
CA ASP A 515 23.63 2.96 3.05
C ASP A 515 22.58 4.01 2.71
N ALA A 516 21.35 3.84 3.19
CA ALA A 516 20.28 4.80 3.02
C ALA A 516 20.57 6.15 3.68
N GLU A 517 21.09 6.14 4.93
CA GLU A 517 21.47 7.35 5.65
C GLU A 517 22.66 8.07 4.99
N SER A 518 23.64 7.33 4.49
CA SER A 518 24.85 7.89 3.84
C SER A 518 24.54 8.56 2.50
N HIS A 519 23.49 8.11 1.79
CA HIS A 519 23.09 8.63 0.48
C HIS A 519 21.92 9.61 0.53
N ALA A 520 21.31 9.84 1.69
CA ALA A 520 20.09 10.65 1.83
C ALA A 520 20.23 12.07 1.26
N GLU A 521 21.40 12.73 1.42
CA GLU A 521 21.63 14.07 0.89
C GLU A 521 21.81 14.07 -0.64
N ASP A 522 22.47 13.05 -1.19
CA ASP A 522 22.65 12.91 -2.63
C ASP A 522 21.34 12.51 -3.31
N ASP A 523 20.55 11.66 -2.69
CA ASP A 523 19.22 11.27 -3.17
C ASP A 523 18.27 12.47 -3.20
N ARG A 524 18.30 13.32 -2.18
CA ARG A 524 17.52 14.57 -2.17
C ARG A 524 17.90 15.51 -3.31
N LYS A 525 19.20 15.69 -3.57
CA LYS A 525 19.69 16.53 -4.68
C LYS A 525 19.25 15.96 -6.04
N ARG A 526 19.28 14.65 -6.19
CA ARG A 526 18.81 13.95 -7.40
C ARG A 526 17.31 14.11 -7.61
N GLU A 527 16.53 14.02 -6.52
CA GLU A 527 15.07 14.24 -6.58
C GLU A 527 14.74 15.68 -6.99
N GLU A 528 15.41 16.70 -6.43
CA GLU A 528 15.25 18.10 -6.81
C GLU A 528 15.58 18.32 -8.29
N LEU A 529 16.65 17.68 -8.78
CA LEU A 529 17.05 17.73 -10.19
C LEU A 529 15.99 17.08 -11.09
N ALA A 530 15.47 15.92 -10.70
CA ALA A 530 14.43 15.22 -11.46
C ALA A 530 13.14 16.05 -11.54
N LYS A 531 12.71 16.68 -10.43
CA LYS A 531 11.55 17.57 -10.40
C LYS A 531 11.73 18.76 -11.36
N ALA A 532 12.86 19.43 -11.31
CA ALA A 532 13.16 20.58 -12.18
C ALA A 532 13.18 20.17 -13.68
N ARG A 533 13.73 19.01 -14.02
CA ARG A 533 13.71 18.46 -15.38
C ARG A 533 12.29 18.12 -15.87
N ASN A 534 11.46 17.54 -15.00
CA ASN A 534 10.07 17.20 -15.34
C ASN A 534 9.23 18.47 -15.58
N GLU A 535 9.40 19.50 -14.75
CA GLU A 535 8.78 20.81 -14.94
C GLU A 535 9.18 21.46 -16.26
N ALA A 536 10.48 21.47 -16.56
CA ALA A 536 11.01 21.95 -17.84
C ALA A 536 10.42 21.20 -19.03
N SER A 537 10.38 19.88 -18.98
CA SER A 537 9.85 19.03 -20.05
C SER A 537 8.36 19.27 -20.29
N SER A 538 7.57 19.40 -19.23
CA SER A 538 6.13 19.68 -19.31
C SER A 538 5.86 21.04 -19.93
N LEU A 539 6.57 22.08 -19.50
CA LEU A 539 6.41 23.43 -20.04
C LEU A 539 6.87 23.54 -21.49
N ILE A 540 8.01 22.92 -21.85
CA ILE A 540 8.48 22.83 -23.23
C ILE A 540 7.41 22.22 -24.12
N TYR A 541 6.85 21.08 -23.72
CA TYR A 541 5.81 20.40 -24.49
C TYR A 541 4.56 21.29 -24.67
N GLN A 542 4.11 21.97 -23.62
CA GLN A 542 2.94 22.85 -23.69
C GLN A 542 3.20 24.03 -24.65
N VAL A 543 4.38 24.66 -24.56
CA VAL A 543 4.73 25.81 -25.42
C VAL A 543 4.88 25.40 -26.87
N GLU A 544 5.57 24.29 -27.15
CA GLU A 544 5.72 23.77 -28.53
C GLU A 544 4.36 23.40 -29.15
N LYS A 545 3.49 22.78 -28.35
CA LYS A 545 2.12 22.45 -28.78
C LYS A 545 1.32 23.71 -29.11
N THR A 546 1.31 24.68 -28.21
CA THR A 546 0.56 25.95 -28.39
C THR A 546 1.12 26.72 -29.59
N LEU A 547 2.43 26.77 -29.77
CA LEU A 547 3.07 27.42 -30.89
C LEU A 547 2.68 26.78 -32.22
N LYS A 548 2.58 25.47 -32.28
CA LYS A 548 2.18 24.70 -33.46
C LYS A 548 0.67 24.87 -33.78
N GLU A 549 -0.16 24.90 -32.75
CA GLU A 549 -1.62 25.05 -32.93
C GLU A 549 -2.02 26.47 -33.39
N HIS A 550 -1.18 27.47 -33.18
CA HIS A 550 -1.45 28.87 -33.45
C HIS A 550 -0.38 29.56 -34.32
N GLU A 551 0.34 28.77 -35.12
CA GLU A 551 1.44 29.23 -35.93
C GLU A 551 1.09 30.47 -36.82
N ASP A 552 -0.13 30.54 -37.30
CA ASP A 552 -0.67 31.60 -38.20
C ASP A 552 -0.92 32.93 -37.45
N LYS A 553 -0.92 32.92 -36.09
CA LYS A 553 -1.25 34.09 -35.25
C LYS A 553 -0.06 34.72 -34.57
N VAL A 554 1.12 34.10 -34.67
CA VAL A 554 2.34 34.52 -34.01
C VAL A 554 3.27 35.13 -35.04
N ASP A 555 3.76 36.34 -34.78
CA ASP A 555 4.75 36.98 -35.67
C ASP A 555 6.10 36.26 -35.60
N GLU A 556 6.89 36.36 -36.68
CA GLU A 556 8.15 35.66 -36.88
C GLU A 556 9.21 35.99 -35.77
N GLY A 557 9.18 37.21 -35.25
CA GLY A 557 10.07 37.66 -34.19
C GLY A 557 9.76 36.99 -32.85
N SER A 558 8.48 36.95 -32.48
CA SER A 558 7.99 36.29 -31.29
C SER A 558 8.21 34.77 -31.35
N LYS A 559 7.94 34.15 -32.51
CA LYS A 559 8.19 32.74 -32.75
C LYS A 559 9.68 32.39 -32.50
N THR A 560 10.60 33.14 -33.09
CA THR A 560 12.06 32.93 -32.92
C THR A 560 12.51 33.10 -31.47
N ALA A 561 11.94 34.07 -30.74
CA ALA A 561 12.25 34.28 -29.35
C ALA A 561 11.79 33.12 -28.45
N ILE A 562 10.58 32.60 -28.69
CA ILE A 562 10.01 31.46 -27.96
C ILE A 562 10.80 30.17 -28.24
N GLU A 563 11.10 29.87 -29.51
CA GLU A 563 11.92 28.72 -29.92
C GLU A 563 13.32 28.79 -29.30
N GLY A 564 13.88 30.01 -29.19
CA GLY A 564 15.14 30.23 -28.50
C GLY A 564 15.06 29.92 -27.00
N SER A 565 13.96 30.28 -26.34
CA SER A 565 13.71 29.96 -24.92
C SER A 565 13.47 28.47 -24.70
N VAL A 566 12.73 27.80 -25.59
CA VAL A 566 12.55 26.34 -25.59
C VAL A 566 13.91 25.63 -25.73
N THR A 567 14.78 26.08 -26.63
CA THR A 567 16.10 25.50 -26.82
C THR A 567 16.98 25.67 -25.57
N ARG A 568 16.95 26.83 -24.93
CA ARG A 568 17.68 27.08 -23.65
C ARG A 568 17.14 26.19 -22.53
N ALA A 569 15.83 26.10 -22.37
CA ALA A 569 15.22 25.24 -21.34
C ALA A 569 15.57 23.76 -21.57
N ARG A 570 15.56 23.29 -22.81
CA ARG A 570 15.96 21.93 -23.17
C ARG A 570 17.43 21.67 -22.86
N THR A 571 18.33 22.58 -23.22
CA THR A 571 19.76 22.47 -22.93
C THR A 571 20.03 22.51 -21.43
N ALA A 572 19.35 23.38 -20.68
CA ALA A 572 19.47 23.42 -19.23
C ALA A 572 18.97 22.10 -18.59
N ALA A 573 17.86 21.53 -19.06
CA ALA A 573 17.31 20.27 -18.55
C ALA A 573 18.23 19.04 -18.81
N GLU A 574 19.14 19.12 -19.78
CA GLU A 574 20.19 18.11 -19.99
C GLU A 574 21.34 18.23 -18.98
N GLY A 575 21.48 19.39 -18.32
CA GLY A 575 22.49 19.66 -17.31
C GLY A 575 22.10 19.12 -15.91
N GLU A 576 23.01 19.29 -14.94
CA GLU A 576 22.82 18.85 -13.54
C GLU A 576 22.59 20.03 -12.57
N ASP A 577 22.55 21.26 -13.07
CA ASP A 577 22.37 22.47 -12.26
C ASP A 577 20.87 22.81 -12.14
N VAL A 578 20.30 22.51 -10.99
CA VAL A 578 18.88 22.73 -10.67
C VAL A 578 18.49 24.21 -10.80
N GLU A 579 19.34 25.15 -10.36
CA GLU A 579 19.06 26.58 -10.44
C GLU A 579 19.09 27.10 -11.89
N ALA A 580 19.99 26.56 -12.71
CA ALA A 580 20.02 26.85 -14.15
C ALA A 580 18.75 26.35 -14.85
N ILE A 581 18.24 25.17 -14.49
CA ILE A 581 16.99 24.62 -15.02
C ILE A 581 15.81 25.49 -14.62
N LYS A 582 15.67 25.82 -13.33
CA LYS A 582 14.59 26.68 -12.83
C LYS A 582 14.59 28.06 -13.47
N SER A 583 15.77 28.65 -13.67
CA SER A 583 15.91 29.93 -14.36
C SER A 583 15.45 29.86 -15.81
N ALA A 584 15.82 28.82 -16.53
CA ALA A 584 15.40 28.61 -17.92
C ALA A 584 13.90 28.32 -18.04
N VAL A 585 13.31 27.59 -17.07
CA VAL A 585 11.85 27.39 -16.96
C VAL A 585 11.12 28.71 -16.75
N ALA A 586 11.62 29.57 -15.83
CA ALA A 586 11.03 30.88 -15.60
C ALA A 586 11.09 31.79 -16.87
N GLU A 587 12.21 31.77 -17.61
CA GLU A 587 12.31 32.49 -18.89
C GLU A 587 11.31 31.96 -19.92
N LEU A 588 11.16 30.63 -20.02
CA LEU A 588 10.19 30.00 -20.92
C LEU A 588 8.75 30.31 -20.54
N ALA A 589 8.46 30.35 -19.23
CA ALA A 589 7.14 30.74 -18.72
C ALA A 589 6.79 32.20 -19.08
N GLN A 590 7.76 33.13 -18.97
CA GLN A 590 7.59 34.51 -19.41
C GLN A 590 7.34 34.62 -20.93
N ALA A 591 8.10 33.86 -21.73
CA ALA A 591 7.90 33.83 -23.17
C ALA A 591 6.51 33.27 -23.55
N SER A 592 6.03 32.26 -22.81
CA SER A 592 4.69 31.69 -22.96
C SER A 592 3.57 32.68 -22.59
N GLN A 593 3.74 33.49 -21.54
CA GLN A 593 2.78 34.55 -21.20
C GLN A 593 2.68 35.63 -22.30
N SER A 594 3.81 36.01 -22.88
CA SER A 594 3.84 36.93 -24.04
C SER A 594 3.07 36.36 -25.24
N LEU A 595 3.20 35.05 -25.50
CA LEU A 595 2.44 34.34 -26.52
C LEU A 595 0.94 34.42 -26.25
N ALA A 596 0.50 34.14 -25.02
CA ALA A 596 -0.91 34.18 -24.61
C ALA A 596 -1.52 35.60 -24.77
N GLN A 597 -0.76 36.66 -24.47
CA GLN A 597 -1.20 38.05 -24.65
C GLN A 597 -1.38 38.41 -26.12
N HIS A 598 -0.52 37.94 -27.02
CA HIS A 598 -0.66 38.16 -28.47
C HIS A 598 -1.84 37.39 -29.08
N MET A 599 -2.29 36.32 -28.43
CA MET A 599 -3.41 35.49 -28.85
C MET A 599 -4.78 36.00 -28.32
N GLY A 600 -4.81 37.05 -27.49
CA GLY A 600 -6.05 37.66 -26.98
C GLY A 600 -6.75 36.82 -25.89
N ALA A 601 -6.06 35.91 -25.26
CA ALA A 601 -6.55 35.20 -24.07
C ALA A 601 -6.21 36.00 -22.81
N ALA A 602 -7.18 36.23 -21.94
CA ALA A 602 -6.94 36.84 -20.63
C ALA A 602 -5.97 35.97 -19.79
N PRO A 603 -5.05 36.58 -19.02
CA PRO A 603 -4.09 35.83 -18.24
C PRO A 603 -4.81 35.01 -17.16
N SER A 604 -4.55 33.72 -17.13
CA SER A 604 -4.82 32.86 -15.98
C SER A 604 -3.86 33.33 -14.85
N GLU A 605 -4.40 33.87 -13.78
CA GLU A 605 -3.65 34.29 -12.62
C GLU A 605 -2.90 33.08 -12.01
N ALA A 606 -1.60 33.06 -12.15
CA ALA A 606 -0.74 32.22 -11.33
C ALA A 606 -0.71 32.82 -9.92
N ALA A 607 -1.18 32.07 -8.95
CA ALA A 607 -1.14 32.43 -7.53
C ALA A 607 0.28 32.72 -7.08
N THR A 608 0.58 33.99 -6.81
CA THR A 608 1.71 34.40 -5.96
C THR A 608 1.21 34.44 -4.54
N ASP A 609 1.77 33.56 -3.73
CA ASP A 609 1.61 33.57 -2.27
C ASP A 609 2.34 34.80 -1.70
N ASP A 610 1.59 35.75 -1.16
CA ASP A 610 2.14 36.79 -0.27
C ASP A 610 1.28 36.86 0.99
N SER A 611 1.94 36.61 2.09
CA SER A 611 1.40 36.59 3.44
C SER A 611 1.16 37.98 3.97
N SER A 612 -0.05 38.30 4.44
CA SER A 612 -0.27 39.01 5.73
C SER A 612 -1.76 39.23 6.04
N ASP A 613 -2.14 38.68 7.16
CA ASP A 613 -2.93 39.26 8.27
C ASP A 613 -4.44 39.49 8.14
N SER A 614 -5.13 38.84 9.09
CA SER A 614 -6.33 39.19 9.88
C SER A 614 -7.73 39.16 9.24
N GLY A 615 -8.57 38.35 9.85
CA GLY A 615 -9.93 38.77 10.27
C GLY A 615 -11.12 38.07 9.62
N ASP A 616 -11.76 37.21 10.43
CA ASP A 616 -13.18 36.90 10.55
C ASP A 616 -14.08 36.55 9.34
N ALA A 617 -14.66 35.35 9.52
CA ALA A 617 -16.06 34.94 9.27
C ALA A 617 -16.63 35.04 7.84
N ASP A 618 -16.97 33.97 7.27
CA ASP A 618 -18.31 33.44 6.93
C ASP A 618 -18.31 32.56 5.66
N ASP A 619 -19.12 31.53 5.75
CA ASP A 619 -19.52 30.61 4.69
C ASP A 619 -19.61 31.20 3.28
N ASN A 620 -18.99 30.52 2.30
CA ASN A 620 -19.68 30.29 1.01
C ASN A 620 -18.96 29.22 0.15
N VAL A 621 -19.68 28.14 -0.07
CA VAL A 621 -19.47 27.16 -1.15
C VAL A 621 -19.59 27.90 -2.49
N ILE A 622 -18.56 27.82 -3.32
CA ILE A 622 -18.66 28.25 -4.73
C ILE A 622 -18.60 27.01 -5.61
N ASP A 623 -19.78 26.63 -6.12
CA ASP A 623 -19.93 25.73 -7.27
C ASP A 623 -19.36 26.41 -8.51
N ALA A 624 -18.39 25.76 -9.15
CA ALA A 624 -17.91 26.18 -10.47
C ALA A 624 -18.64 25.38 -11.56
N GLU A 625 -19.67 25.99 -12.14
CA GLU A 625 -20.26 25.54 -13.39
C GLU A 625 -19.34 25.88 -14.57
N PHE A 626 -18.98 24.84 -15.34
CA PHE A 626 -18.36 25.02 -16.65
C PHE A 626 -19.44 25.07 -17.74
N GLU A 627 -19.66 26.24 -18.32
CA GLU A 627 -20.46 26.38 -19.55
C GLU A 627 -19.69 25.86 -20.77
N LYS A 628 -20.40 25.04 -21.55
CA LYS A 628 -19.99 24.61 -22.90
C LYS A 628 -20.06 25.76 -23.89
N LYS A 629 -19.04 25.94 -24.66
CA LYS A 629 -19.13 26.29 -26.08
C LYS A 629 -18.16 25.44 -26.91
#